data_ad57196a8ca65a646ee6ef5e1a901980
#
_entry.id   ad57196a8ca65a646ee6ef5e1a901980
#
_cell.length_a   1.000
_cell.length_b   1.000
_cell.length_c   1.000
_cell.angle_alpha   90.00
_cell.angle_beta   90.00
_cell.angle_gamma   90.00
#
_symmetry.space_group_name_H-M   'P 1'
#
loop_
_entity.id
_entity.type
_entity.pdbx_description
1 polymer ?
#
loop_
_entity_poly.entity_id
_entity_poly.type
_entity_poly.pdbx_seq_one_letter_code
_entity_poly.pdbx_strand_id
1 'polypeptide(L)'
;MNADLLVVGAHPDDLELHFGGIAARAAMDGLVVVGLDLTRGERASRGTPEVRAHEADASARVLGLAERLNADLPDTAVTSTDRDHLVAVVTLIRRVRPRWVLAPHPEDPHPDHREGGRLLERALYFAHVGGFPAEGARHRARGLLHDWPEAGGRAAGFSAHGTGIVVDVSAAFARKKEALACFASQFAPGSGEATRLNRPGFLDAVEARARRLGELVGVTHGEGLVHAGALAWTAPLGGLFGEHGFAGGPTA
;
A
#
# COMPACT_ATOMS: atom_id res chain seq x y z
N MET A 1 9.94 -5.65 -16.40
CA MET A 1 10.47 -5.94 -15.05
C MET A 1 9.64 -7.08 -14.47
N ASN A 2 10.13 -7.84 -13.52
CA ASN A 2 9.32 -8.80 -12.76
C ASN A 2 9.43 -8.41 -11.29
N ALA A 3 8.43 -7.75 -10.76
CA ALA A 3 8.39 -7.37 -9.35
C ALA A 3 7.82 -8.49 -8.48
N ASP A 4 8.35 -8.65 -7.28
CA ASP A 4 7.72 -9.51 -6.28
C ASP A 4 6.49 -8.82 -5.68
N LEU A 5 6.57 -7.50 -5.48
CA LEU A 5 5.54 -6.71 -4.85
C LEU A 5 5.33 -5.39 -5.59
N LEU A 6 4.09 -5.06 -5.92
CA LEU A 6 3.65 -3.73 -6.32
C LEU A 6 2.85 -3.12 -5.16
N VAL A 7 3.31 -2.00 -4.65
CA VAL A 7 2.65 -1.29 -3.53
C VAL A 7 2.03 -0.01 -4.07
N VAL A 8 0.72 0.15 -3.89
CA VAL A 8 -0.05 1.22 -4.52
C VAL A 8 -0.60 2.18 -3.47
N GLY A 9 -0.36 3.48 -3.66
CA GLY A 9 -1.04 4.59 -2.99
C GLY A 9 -1.96 5.34 -3.94
N ALA A 10 -2.98 6.01 -3.45
CA ALA A 10 -3.78 6.93 -4.26
C ALA A 10 -2.99 8.22 -4.54
N HIS A 11 -2.30 8.72 -3.52
CA HIS A 11 -1.48 9.93 -3.61
C HIS A 11 -0.03 9.64 -3.13
N PRO A 12 0.94 10.47 -3.51
CA PRO A 12 2.30 10.38 -2.95
C PRO A 12 2.27 10.66 -1.44
N ASP A 13 2.60 9.71 -0.60
CA ASP A 13 2.63 9.54 0.84
C ASP A 13 1.75 8.39 1.38
N ASP A 14 0.70 7.99 0.68
CA ASP A 14 -0.18 6.90 1.10
C ASP A 14 0.56 5.55 1.19
N LEU A 15 1.45 5.28 0.22
CA LEU A 15 2.27 4.08 0.22
C LEU A 15 3.03 3.96 1.54
N GLU A 16 3.63 5.05 2.00
CA GLU A 16 4.38 5.12 3.23
C GLU A 16 3.48 4.98 4.46
N LEU A 17 2.34 5.63 4.44
CA LEU A 17 1.39 5.59 5.55
C LEU A 17 0.83 4.18 5.78
N HIS A 18 0.42 3.51 4.71
CA HIS A 18 -0.30 2.24 4.78
C HIS A 18 0.63 1.02 4.76
N PHE A 19 1.69 1.06 3.94
CA PHE A 19 2.51 -0.10 3.61
C PHE A 19 4.02 0.12 3.77
N GLY A 20 4.45 1.27 4.28
CA GLY A 20 5.87 1.64 4.31
C GLY A 20 6.75 0.66 5.06
N GLY A 21 6.26 0.08 6.15
CA GLY A 21 6.96 -0.96 6.90
C GLY A 21 7.09 -2.27 6.11
N ILE A 22 6.00 -2.71 5.47
CA ILE A 22 5.99 -3.91 4.62
C ILE A 22 6.91 -3.73 3.42
N ALA A 23 6.84 -2.58 2.74
CA ALA A 23 7.68 -2.27 1.58
C ALA A 23 9.17 -2.29 1.94
N ALA A 24 9.54 -1.62 3.04
CA ALA A 24 10.91 -1.60 3.53
C ALA A 24 11.38 -2.99 3.97
N ARG A 25 10.54 -3.76 4.68
CA ARG A 25 10.87 -5.13 5.11
C ARG A 25 11.06 -6.04 3.91
N ALA A 26 10.17 -5.99 2.93
CA ALA A 26 10.30 -6.78 1.70
C ALA A 26 11.59 -6.46 0.93
N ALA A 27 11.94 -5.18 0.80
CA ALA A 27 13.20 -4.76 0.18
C ALA A 27 14.43 -5.23 0.98
N MET A 28 14.39 -5.19 2.33
CA MET A 28 15.45 -5.72 3.20
C MET A 28 15.61 -7.24 3.05
N ASP A 29 14.52 -7.96 2.81
CA ASP A 29 14.50 -9.40 2.58
C ASP A 29 14.92 -9.76 1.12
N GLY A 30 15.34 -8.77 0.31
CA GLY A 30 15.85 -8.94 -1.05
C GLY A 30 14.78 -9.07 -2.14
N LEU A 31 13.52 -8.75 -1.84
CA LEU A 31 12.44 -8.77 -2.82
C LEU A 31 12.47 -7.50 -3.70
N VAL A 32 12.07 -7.64 -4.95
CA VAL A 32 11.91 -6.53 -5.88
C VAL A 32 10.57 -5.84 -5.61
N VAL A 33 10.61 -4.67 -4.97
CA VAL A 33 9.43 -3.87 -4.60
C VAL A 33 9.33 -2.66 -5.52
N VAL A 34 8.15 -2.46 -6.12
CA VAL A 34 7.83 -1.29 -6.96
C VAL A 34 6.70 -0.51 -6.29
N GLY A 35 6.86 0.80 -6.19
CA GLY A 35 5.82 1.72 -5.75
C GLY A 35 5.01 2.25 -6.94
N LEU A 36 3.72 2.50 -6.75
CA LEU A 36 2.84 3.16 -7.70
C LEU A 36 1.95 4.15 -6.97
N ASP A 37 2.04 5.42 -7.33
CA ASP A 37 1.05 6.44 -6.95
C ASP A 37 0.02 6.55 -8.09
N LEU A 38 -1.27 6.56 -7.76
CA LEU A 38 -2.31 6.70 -8.81
C LEU A 38 -2.39 8.13 -9.34
N THR A 39 -2.17 9.14 -8.49
CA THR A 39 -2.21 10.55 -8.84
C THR A 39 -0.90 11.25 -8.51
N ARG A 40 -0.73 12.49 -8.90
CA ARG A 40 0.38 13.34 -8.46
C ARG A 40 0.09 14.12 -7.18
N GLY A 41 -1.13 13.99 -6.64
CA GLY A 41 -1.59 14.79 -5.52
C GLY A 41 -1.70 16.29 -5.86
N GLU A 42 -2.05 16.62 -7.12
CA GLU A 42 -2.06 17.99 -7.65
C GLU A 42 -3.18 18.87 -7.09
N ARG A 43 -4.13 18.28 -6.36
CA ARG A 43 -5.19 19.00 -5.64
C ARG A 43 -4.95 19.10 -4.15
N ALA A 44 -3.77 18.68 -3.69
CA ALA A 44 -3.43 18.74 -2.27
C ALA A 44 -3.41 20.20 -1.76
N SER A 45 -3.86 20.41 -0.52
CA SER A 45 -3.79 21.70 0.16
C SER A 45 -2.34 22.18 0.39
N ARG A 46 -1.35 21.28 0.28
CA ARG A 46 0.05 21.56 0.59
C ARG A 46 1.00 20.90 -0.41
N GLY A 47 2.10 21.58 -0.68
CA GLY A 47 3.07 21.17 -1.68
C GLY A 47 2.57 21.41 -3.10
N THR A 48 3.47 21.22 -4.06
CA THR A 48 3.15 21.18 -5.49
C THR A 48 3.41 19.79 -6.02
N PRO A 49 2.89 19.39 -7.19
CA PRO A 49 3.21 18.11 -7.80
C PRO A 49 4.72 17.85 -7.91
N GLU A 50 5.50 18.87 -8.24
CA GLU A 50 6.96 18.77 -8.37
C GLU A 50 7.63 18.51 -7.02
N VAL A 51 7.22 19.24 -5.97
CA VAL A 51 7.72 19.02 -4.60
C VAL A 51 7.39 17.61 -4.15
N ARG A 52 6.14 17.19 -4.30
CA ARG A 52 5.70 15.84 -3.90
C ARG A 52 6.40 14.73 -4.69
N ALA A 53 6.70 14.95 -5.97
CA ALA A 53 7.49 14.00 -6.76
C ALA A 53 8.91 13.82 -6.20
N HIS A 54 9.58 14.93 -5.84
CA HIS A 54 10.91 14.85 -5.22
C HIS A 54 10.87 14.16 -3.85
N GLU A 55 9.85 14.44 -3.04
CA GLU A 55 9.64 13.80 -1.75
C GLU A 55 9.39 12.30 -1.91
N ALA A 56 8.58 11.92 -2.90
CA ALA A 56 8.29 10.53 -3.25
C ALA A 56 9.55 9.79 -3.71
N ASP A 57 10.39 10.41 -4.54
CA ASP A 57 11.67 9.84 -4.97
C ASP A 57 12.65 9.66 -3.81
N ALA A 58 12.70 10.62 -2.88
CA ALA A 58 13.50 10.50 -1.67
C ALA A 58 13.03 9.35 -0.79
N SER A 59 11.73 9.26 -0.56
CA SER A 59 11.10 8.18 0.20
C SER A 59 11.33 6.80 -0.43
N ALA A 60 11.21 6.69 -1.76
CA ALA A 60 11.47 5.45 -2.49
C ALA A 60 12.89 4.90 -2.22
N ARG A 61 13.89 5.79 -2.18
CA ARG A 61 15.27 5.41 -1.83
C ARG A 61 15.39 4.91 -0.39
N VAL A 62 14.73 5.58 0.55
CA VAL A 62 14.72 5.17 1.96
C VAL A 62 14.08 3.79 2.14
N LEU A 63 12.95 3.55 1.48
CA LEU A 63 12.26 2.26 1.53
C LEU A 63 13.00 1.15 0.79
N GLY A 64 13.91 1.50 -0.13
CA GLY A 64 14.62 0.54 -0.97
C GLY A 64 13.78 0.03 -2.14
N LEU A 65 12.86 0.85 -2.66
CA LEU A 65 12.06 0.51 -3.84
C LEU A 65 12.96 0.44 -5.08
N ALA A 66 12.73 -0.56 -5.92
CA ALA A 66 13.44 -0.72 -7.18
C ALA A 66 13.01 0.35 -8.22
N GLU A 67 11.75 0.76 -8.16
CA GLU A 67 11.18 1.81 -9.00
C GLU A 67 9.97 2.42 -8.28
N ARG A 68 9.68 3.71 -8.50
CA ARG A 68 8.43 4.35 -8.15
C ARG A 68 7.79 4.95 -9.38
N LEU A 69 6.54 4.62 -9.62
CA LEU A 69 5.77 4.98 -10.80
C LEU A 69 4.61 5.91 -10.41
N ASN A 70 4.10 6.65 -11.38
CA ASN A 70 2.85 7.38 -11.26
C ASN A 70 1.93 7.00 -12.41
N ALA A 71 0.63 6.82 -12.14
CA ALA A 71 -0.36 6.52 -13.17
C ALA A 71 -0.91 7.79 -13.83
N ASP A 72 -0.57 8.96 -13.31
CA ASP A 72 -0.99 10.28 -13.79
C ASP A 72 -2.53 10.43 -13.89
N LEU A 73 -3.27 9.73 -13.03
CA LEU A 73 -4.71 9.88 -12.92
C LEU A 73 -5.04 11.22 -12.24
N PRO A 74 -6.20 11.82 -12.57
CA PRO A 74 -6.58 13.10 -11.97
C PRO A 74 -6.89 12.94 -10.46
N ASP A 75 -6.21 13.71 -9.64
CA ASP A 75 -6.44 13.81 -8.20
C ASP A 75 -7.87 14.29 -7.91
N THR A 76 -8.52 13.74 -6.90
CA THR A 76 -9.94 13.93 -6.54
C THR A 76 -10.96 13.36 -7.53
N ALA A 77 -10.50 12.68 -8.57
CA ALA A 77 -11.35 12.13 -9.62
C ALA A 77 -10.94 10.71 -10.07
N VAL A 78 -10.20 9.99 -9.23
CA VAL A 78 -9.92 8.57 -9.47
C VAL A 78 -11.25 7.81 -9.49
N THR A 79 -11.46 7.01 -10.52
CA THR A 79 -12.66 6.17 -10.61
C THR A 79 -12.37 4.83 -11.26
N SER A 80 -12.96 3.78 -10.69
CA SER A 80 -12.82 2.41 -11.17
C SER A 80 -13.64 2.13 -12.43
N THR A 81 -14.57 3.00 -12.80
CA THR A 81 -15.45 2.84 -13.96
C THR A 81 -14.93 3.51 -15.22
N ASP A 82 -13.97 4.44 -15.10
CA ASP A 82 -13.37 5.10 -16.26
C ASP A 82 -12.45 4.12 -17.01
N ARG A 83 -12.61 4.11 -18.34
CA ARG A 83 -11.87 3.20 -19.22
C ARG A 83 -10.40 3.58 -19.33
N ASP A 84 -10.10 4.87 -19.39
CA ASP A 84 -8.74 5.36 -19.58
C ASP A 84 -7.92 5.15 -18.32
N HIS A 85 -8.51 5.35 -17.14
CA HIS A 85 -7.90 4.98 -15.85
C HIS A 85 -7.57 3.48 -15.81
N LEU A 86 -8.52 2.65 -16.22
CA LEU A 86 -8.33 1.20 -16.24
C LEU A 86 -7.22 0.78 -17.21
N VAL A 87 -7.17 1.38 -18.41
CA VAL A 87 -6.11 1.12 -19.41
C VAL A 87 -4.75 1.54 -18.88
N ALA A 88 -4.64 2.71 -18.26
CA ALA A 88 -3.39 3.20 -17.67
C ALA A 88 -2.85 2.22 -16.61
N VAL A 89 -3.68 1.84 -15.65
CA VAL A 89 -3.26 0.93 -14.56
C VAL A 89 -2.97 -0.48 -15.09
N VAL A 90 -3.75 -1.01 -16.04
CA VAL A 90 -3.47 -2.31 -16.67
C VAL A 90 -2.14 -2.30 -17.41
N THR A 91 -1.82 -1.21 -18.10
CA THR A 91 -0.53 -1.05 -18.80
C THR A 91 0.64 -1.11 -17.81
N LEU A 92 0.53 -0.40 -16.68
CA LEU A 92 1.55 -0.42 -15.63
C LEU A 92 1.69 -1.82 -14.99
N ILE A 93 0.60 -2.51 -14.69
CA ILE A 93 0.63 -3.88 -14.18
C ILE A 93 1.33 -4.83 -15.16
N ARG A 94 1.04 -4.72 -16.47
CA ARG A 94 1.70 -5.52 -17.52
C ARG A 94 3.18 -5.20 -17.67
N ARG A 95 3.58 -3.95 -17.47
CA ARG A 95 4.98 -3.50 -17.46
C ARG A 95 5.73 -4.04 -16.26
N VAL A 96 5.18 -3.88 -15.06
CA VAL A 96 5.81 -4.24 -13.78
C VAL A 96 5.79 -5.75 -13.55
N ARG A 97 4.72 -6.44 -13.97
CA ARG A 97 4.50 -7.89 -13.81
C ARG A 97 4.61 -8.36 -12.36
N PRO A 98 3.84 -7.75 -11.42
CA PRO A 98 3.97 -8.05 -10.00
C PRO A 98 3.46 -9.46 -9.66
N ARG A 99 4.12 -10.13 -8.70
CA ARG A 99 3.61 -11.37 -8.12
C ARG A 99 2.44 -11.09 -7.18
N TRP A 100 2.57 -10.08 -6.34
CA TRP A 100 1.54 -9.60 -5.40
C TRP A 100 1.33 -8.10 -5.54
N VAL A 101 0.13 -7.65 -5.23
CA VAL A 101 -0.23 -6.23 -5.21
C VAL A 101 -0.79 -5.88 -3.84
N LEU A 102 -0.31 -4.77 -3.27
CA LEU A 102 -0.92 -4.12 -2.11
C LEU A 102 -1.62 -2.85 -2.58
N ALA A 103 -2.86 -2.64 -2.18
CA ALA A 103 -3.66 -1.50 -2.62
C ALA A 103 -4.52 -0.95 -1.48
N PRO A 104 -4.99 0.31 -1.59
CA PRO A 104 -5.95 0.88 -0.66
C PRO A 104 -7.21 0.03 -0.55
N HIS A 105 -7.88 0.08 0.60
CA HIS A 105 -9.10 -0.70 0.83
C HIS A 105 -10.31 -0.12 0.06
N PRO A 106 -11.15 -0.96 -0.61
CA PRO A 106 -12.30 -0.49 -1.38
C PRO A 106 -13.47 0.06 -0.52
N GLU A 107 -13.30 0.08 0.80
CA GLU A 107 -14.21 0.73 1.77
C GLU A 107 -13.54 1.87 2.54
N ASP A 108 -12.38 2.35 2.08
CA ASP A 108 -11.71 3.50 2.68
C ASP A 108 -12.63 4.73 2.65
N PRO A 109 -12.65 5.57 3.70
CA PRO A 109 -13.46 6.80 3.70
C PRO A 109 -13.03 7.81 2.64
N HIS A 110 -11.75 7.82 2.23
CA HIS A 110 -11.28 8.71 1.17
C HIS A 110 -11.76 8.22 -0.21
N PRO A 111 -12.44 9.08 -1.02
CA PRO A 111 -12.98 8.64 -2.32
C PRO A 111 -11.94 8.03 -3.26
N ASP A 112 -10.77 8.67 -3.41
CA ASP A 112 -9.72 8.20 -4.32
C ASP A 112 -9.08 6.89 -3.85
N HIS A 113 -8.93 6.67 -2.53
CA HIS A 113 -8.46 5.39 -1.99
C HIS A 113 -9.45 4.27 -2.31
N ARG A 114 -10.74 4.53 -2.04
CA ARG A 114 -11.83 3.58 -2.29
C ARG A 114 -11.92 3.20 -3.76
N GLU A 115 -11.94 4.20 -4.63
CA GLU A 115 -12.00 3.96 -6.07
C GLU A 115 -10.68 3.38 -6.61
N GLY A 116 -9.53 3.76 -6.05
CA GLY A 116 -8.24 3.16 -6.33
C GLY A 116 -8.20 1.66 -6.02
N GLY A 117 -8.68 1.26 -4.84
CA GLY A 117 -8.82 -0.15 -4.48
C GLY A 117 -9.66 -0.94 -5.49
N ARG A 118 -10.84 -0.44 -5.83
CA ARG A 118 -11.74 -1.04 -6.84
C ARG A 118 -11.13 -1.06 -8.24
N LEU A 119 -10.40 0.00 -8.60
CA LEU A 119 -9.68 0.09 -9.88
C LEU A 119 -8.62 -1.01 -9.98
N LEU A 120 -7.86 -1.24 -8.91
CA LEU A 120 -6.84 -2.30 -8.85
C LEU A 120 -7.45 -3.69 -8.97
N GLU A 121 -8.59 -3.97 -8.31
CA GLU A 121 -9.31 -5.24 -8.47
C GLU A 121 -9.67 -5.51 -9.93
N ARG A 122 -10.24 -4.51 -10.61
CA ARG A 122 -10.59 -4.61 -12.04
C ARG A 122 -9.36 -4.71 -12.93
N ALA A 123 -8.33 -3.89 -12.67
CA ALA A 123 -7.12 -3.86 -13.46
C ALA A 123 -6.37 -5.19 -13.43
N LEU A 124 -6.31 -5.86 -12.29
CA LEU A 124 -5.71 -7.18 -12.16
C LEU A 124 -6.48 -8.24 -12.97
N TYR A 125 -7.81 -8.16 -13.02
CA TYR A 125 -8.60 -9.02 -13.89
C TYR A 125 -8.26 -8.76 -15.37
N PHE A 126 -8.27 -7.51 -15.82
CA PHE A 126 -8.01 -7.19 -17.23
C PHE A 126 -6.54 -7.33 -17.64
N ALA A 127 -5.60 -7.29 -16.70
CA ALA A 127 -4.17 -7.47 -17.00
C ALA A 127 -3.88 -8.86 -17.63
N HIS A 128 -4.66 -9.91 -17.31
CA HIS A 128 -4.49 -11.22 -17.93
C HIS A 128 -5.37 -11.46 -19.17
N VAL A 129 -6.28 -10.54 -19.51
CA VAL A 129 -7.15 -10.63 -20.69
C VAL A 129 -6.41 -10.14 -21.93
N GLY A 130 -6.06 -11.06 -22.84
CA GLY A 130 -5.25 -10.73 -24.03
C GLY A 130 -5.87 -9.72 -24.98
N GLY A 131 -7.20 -9.67 -25.09
CA GLY A 131 -7.94 -8.71 -25.93
C GLY A 131 -8.21 -7.36 -25.27
N PHE A 132 -7.76 -7.13 -24.03
CA PHE A 132 -7.94 -5.83 -23.40
C PHE A 132 -6.95 -4.81 -23.99
N PRO A 133 -7.39 -3.59 -24.37
CA PRO A 133 -6.60 -2.62 -25.13
C PRO A 133 -5.61 -1.85 -24.24
N ALA A 134 -4.73 -2.55 -23.58
CA ALA A 134 -3.63 -2.00 -22.80
C ALA A 134 -2.31 -2.57 -23.32
N GLU A 135 -1.26 -1.78 -23.24
CA GLU A 135 0.07 -2.16 -23.70
C GLU A 135 0.67 -3.30 -22.86
N GLY A 136 1.64 -3.99 -23.43
CA GLY A 136 2.40 -5.05 -22.79
C GLY A 136 1.75 -6.44 -22.87
N ALA A 137 2.57 -7.46 -22.62
CA ALA A 137 2.12 -8.84 -22.60
C ALA A 137 1.23 -9.09 -21.38
N ARG A 138 0.16 -9.88 -21.59
CA ARG A 138 -0.75 -10.27 -20.50
C ARG A 138 0.02 -10.78 -19.27
N HIS A 139 -0.47 -10.42 -18.10
CA HIS A 139 0.10 -10.81 -16.83
C HIS A 139 -0.99 -11.21 -15.84
N ARG A 140 -0.70 -12.22 -15.02
CA ARG A 140 -1.57 -12.66 -13.93
C ARG A 140 -0.79 -12.61 -12.62
N ALA A 141 -1.14 -11.68 -11.75
CA ALA A 141 -0.65 -11.66 -10.38
C ALA A 141 -1.20 -12.85 -9.58
N ARG A 142 -0.53 -13.22 -8.50
CA ARG A 142 -0.99 -14.27 -7.58
C ARG A 142 -2.16 -13.80 -6.72
N GLY A 143 -2.17 -12.51 -6.35
CA GLY A 143 -3.23 -11.94 -5.54
C GLY A 143 -3.07 -10.46 -5.27
N LEU A 144 -4.13 -9.92 -4.67
CA LEU A 144 -4.28 -8.56 -4.18
C LEU A 144 -4.58 -8.62 -2.69
N LEU A 145 -3.88 -7.80 -1.93
CA LEU A 145 -4.14 -7.56 -0.53
C LEU A 145 -4.42 -6.07 -0.35
N HIS A 146 -5.39 -5.75 0.47
CA HIS A 146 -5.72 -4.37 0.82
C HIS A 146 -5.12 -4.01 2.18
N ASP A 147 -4.91 -2.73 2.43
CA ASP A 147 -4.58 -2.26 3.76
C ASP A 147 -5.74 -2.55 4.73
N TRP A 148 -5.39 -2.64 6.01
CA TRP A 148 -6.39 -2.81 7.06
C TRP A 148 -7.19 -1.51 7.23
N PRO A 149 -8.50 -1.51 6.96
CA PRO A 149 -9.27 -0.29 6.97
C PRO A 149 -9.31 0.35 8.37
N GLU A 150 -9.01 1.63 8.43
CA GLU A 150 -9.31 2.46 9.59
C GLU A 150 -10.81 2.79 9.59
N ALA A 151 -11.66 1.84 9.93
CA ALA A 151 -13.08 2.12 10.07
C ALA A 151 -13.26 3.16 11.17
N GLY A 152 -13.59 4.39 10.80
CA GLY A 152 -14.02 5.53 11.57
C GLY A 152 -14.22 5.34 13.09
N GLY A 153 -13.14 5.09 13.85
CA GLY A 153 -13.18 4.93 15.30
C GLY A 153 -13.77 3.61 15.81
N ARG A 154 -14.27 2.73 14.96
CA ARG A 154 -14.63 1.37 15.32
C ARG A 154 -13.56 0.44 14.79
N ALA A 155 -12.91 -0.30 15.68
CA ALA A 155 -12.21 -1.51 15.29
C ALA A 155 -13.25 -2.42 14.62
N ALA A 156 -13.41 -2.31 13.31
CA ALA A 156 -14.18 -3.26 12.55
C ALA A 156 -13.50 -4.60 12.81
N GLY A 157 -14.21 -5.48 13.50
CA GLY A 157 -13.64 -6.75 13.92
C GLY A 157 -13.16 -7.52 12.71
N PHE A 158 -12.17 -8.38 12.88
CA PHE A 158 -11.60 -9.29 11.88
C PHE A 158 -12.65 -9.94 10.96
N SER A 159 -13.87 -10.11 11.44
CA SER A 159 -14.95 -10.79 10.72
C SER A 159 -15.67 -9.97 9.65
N ALA A 160 -15.55 -8.64 9.67
CA ALA A 160 -16.30 -7.79 8.74
C ALA A 160 -15.60 -7.58 7.39
N HIS A 161 -14.26 -7.76 7.33
CA HIS A 161 -13.45 -7.42 6.14
C HIS A 161 -12.61 -8.58 5.58
N GLY A 162 -12.93 -9.84 5.94
CA GLY A 162 -12.19 -11.01 5.46
C GLY A 162 -11.08 -11.47 6.39
N THR A 163 -10.11 -12.21 5.87
CA THR A 163 -8.96 -12.73 6.63
C THR A 163 -7.90 -11.65 6.80
N GLY A 164 -7.68 -11.24 8.04
CA GLY A 164 -6.62 -10.30 8.39
C GLY A 164 -5.25 -10.97 8.53
N ILE A 165 -4.23 -10.31 8.05
CA ILE A 165 -2.81 -10.68 8.20
C ILE A 165 -2.12 -9.50 8.85
N VAL A 166 -1.38 -9.75 9.94
CA VAL A 166 -0.46 -8.75 10.50
C VAL A 166 0.96 -9.15 10.12
N VAL A 167 1.64 -8.26 9.43
CA VAL A 167 3.05 -8.44 9.05
C VAL A 167 3.93 -7.77 10.09
N ASP A 168 4.88 -8.52 10.65
CA ASP A 168 5.92 -7.95 11.53
C ASP A 168 6.82 -7.00 10.73
N VAL A 169 6.78 -5.72 11.07
CA VAL A 169 7.60 -4.68 10.47
C VAL A 169 8.58 -4.05 11.47
N SER A 170 8.78 -4.68 12.63
CA SER A 170 9.59 -4.11 13.72
C SER A 170 10.99 -3.72 13.27
N ALA A 171 11.68 -4.56 12.48
CA ALA A 171 13.02 -4.30 11.97
C ALA A 171 13.07 -3.19 10.91
N ALA A 172 11.96 -2.93 10.21
CA ALA A 172 11.86 -1.96 9.12
C ALA A 172 11.15 -0.66 9.53
N PHE A 173 10.57 -0.59 10.74
CA PHE A 173 9.72 0.53 11.14
C PHE A 173 10.47 1.88 11.18
N ALA A 174 11.76 1.86 11.53
CA ALA A 174 12.61 3.05 11.47
C ALA A 174 12.69 3.63 10.04
N ARG A 175 12.81 2.77 9.02
CA ARG A 175 12.80 3.20 7.61
C ARG A 175 11.45 3.77 7.19
N LYS A 176 10.34 3.20 7.65
CA LYS A 176 9.02 3.80 7.42
C LYS A 176 8.93 5.22 7.97
N LYS A 177 9.40 5.45 9.20
CA LYS A 177 9.41 6.80 9.81
C LYS A 177 10.27 7.78 9.01
N GLU A 178 11.45 7.34 8.59
CA GLU A 178 12.34 8.15 7.75
C GLU A 178 11.72 8.45 6.39
N ALA A 179 11.07 7.48 5.76
CA ALA A 179 10.36 7.65 4.49
C ALA A 179 9.20 8.65 4.60
N LEU A 180 8.40 8.58 5.67
CA LEU A 180 7.35 9.57 5.96
C LEU A 180 7.95 10.97 6.17
N ALA A 181 9.10 11.08 6.83
CA ALA A 181 9.77 12.35 7.05
C ALA A 181 10.27 13.02 5.74
N CYS A 182 10.41 12.27 4.64
CA CYS A 182 10.71 12.81 3.33
C CYS A 182 9.59 13.73 2.81
N PHE A 183 8.33 13.50 3.20
CA PHE A 183 7.18 14.30 2.80
C PHE A 183 6.98 15.51 3.73
N ALA A 184 7.98 16.36 3.82
CA ALA A 184 7.92 17.57 4.66
C ALA A 184 6.76 18.48 4.28
N SER A 185 6.42 18.57 2.99
CA SER A 185 5.27 19.36 2.53
C SER A 185 3.96 18.90 3.17
N GLN A 186 3.82 17.60 3.50
CA GLN A 186 2.60 17.01 4.05
C GLN A 186 2.62 16.96 5.58
N PHE A 187 3.73 16.51 6.18
CA PHE A 187 3.79 16.17 7.61
C PHE A 187 4.48 17.21 8.48
N ALA A 188 5.25 18.18 7.91
CA ALA A 188 5.92 19.16 8.74
C ALA A 188 4.90 20.10 9.41
N PRO A 189 4.92 20.23 10.75
CA PRO A 189 4.05 21.14 11.46
C PRO A 189 4.42 22.61 11.20
N GLY A 190 3.46 23.52 11.32
CA GLY A 190 3.71 24.96 11.47
C GLY A 190 3.87 25.77 10.18
N SER A 191 3.82 25.21 8.98
CA SER A 191 3.86 25.98 7.73
C SER A 191 2.65 25.67 6.83
N GLY A 192 2.03 26.70 6.26
CA GLY A 192 0.92 26.59 5.31
C GLY A 192 -0.41 26.19 5.95
N GLU A 193 -1.35 25.66 5.14
CA GLU A 193 -2.67 25.28 5.57
C GLU A 193 -2.65 24.14 6.59
N ALA A 194 -3.49 24.25 7.63
CA ALA A 194 -3.64 23.21 8.65
C ALA A 194 -4.44 22.03 8.06
N THR A 195 -3.84 20.86 8.04
CA THR A 195 -4.48 19.62 7.59
C THR A 195 -4.47 18.56 8.70
N ARG A 196 -5.15 17.44 8.47
CA ARG A 196 -5.07 16.30 9.38
C ARG A 196 -3.63 15.78 9.50
N LEU A 197 -2.85 15.82 8.40
CA LEU A 197 -1.53 15.19 8.30
C LEU A 197 -0.43 15.98 9.03
N ASN A 198 -0.51 17.34 9.03
CA ASN A 198 0.51 18.19 9.67
C ASN A 198 0.18 18.60 11.11
N ARG A 199 -0.90 18.07 11.68
CA ARG A 199 -1.22 18.33 13.09
C ARG A 199 -0.18 17.67 14.01
N PRO A 200 0.17 18.30 15.14
CA PRO A 200 1.03 17.70 16.14
C PRO A 200 0.51 16.31 16.56
N GLY A 201 1.40 15.34 16.66
CA GLY A 201 1.05 13.97 17.07
C GLY A 201 0.48 13.07 15.97
N PHE A 202 0.37 13.53 14.72
CA PHE A 202 -0.14 12.66 13.65
C PHE A 202 0.79 11.46 13.40
N LEU A 203 2.09 11.69 13.27
CA LEU A 203 3.06 10.60 13.09
C LEU A 203 3.18 9.69 14.32
N ASP A 204 2.98 10.24 15.52
CA ASP A 204 2.88 9.44 16.74
C ASP A 204 1.66 8.51 16.72
N ALA A 205 0.54 8.96 16.17
CA ALA A 205 -0.64 8.12 15.98
C ALA A 205 -0.41 7.01 14.95
N VAL A 206 0.40 7.25 13.91
CA VAL A 206 0.81 6.22 12.95
C VAL A 206 1.64 5.13 13.66
N GLU A 207 2.60 5.52 14.50
CA GLU A 207 3.40 4.58 15.29
C GLU A 207 2.53 3.82 16.31
N ALA A 208 1.62 4.50 17.01
CA ALA A 208 0.71 3.87 17.96
C ALA A 208 -0.18 2.80 17.30
N ARG A 209 -0.64 3.05 16.06
CA ARG A 209 -1.36 2.06 15.26
C ARG A 209 -0.51 0.84 14.99
N ALA A 210 0.73 1.02 14.54
CA ALA A 210 1.62 -0.08 14.25
C ALA A 210 1.94 -0.91 15.50
N ARG A 211 2.12 -0.27 16.67
CA ARG A 211 2.30 -0.95 17.96
C ARG A 211 1.07 -1.79 18.33
N ARG A 212 -0.13 -1.21 18.19
CA ARG A 212 -1.38 -1.92 18.49
C ARG A 212 -1.58 -3.15 17.61
N LEU A 213 -1.27 -3.06 16.30
CA LEU A 213 -1.33 -4.22 15.41
C LEU A 213 -0.24 -5.26 15.75
N GLY A 214 0.96 -4.79 16.11
CA GLY A 214 2.04 -5.66 16.56
C GLY A 214 1.67 -6.44 17.83
N GLU A 215 1.02 -5.80 18.79
CA GLU A 215 0.56 -6.42 20.04
C GLU A 215 -0.36 -7.63 19.78
N LEU A 216 -1.21 -7.57 18.75
CA LEU A 216 -2.10 -8.69 18.39
C LEU A 216 -1.36 -9.99 18.07
N VAL A 217 -0.11 -9.90 17.63
CA VAL A 217 0.70 -11.04 17.19
C VAL A 217 2.04 -11.16 17.92
N GLY A 218 2.22 -10.38 19.00
CA GLY A 218 3.39 -10.48 19.86
C GLY A 218 4.68 -9.86 19.30
N VAL A 219 4.57 -8.85 18.43
CA VAL A 219 5.72 -8.12 17.87
C VAL A 219 5.65 -6.63 18.20
N THR A 220 6.77 -5.89 18.05
CA THR A 220 6.81 -4.47 18.44
C THR A 220 5.98 -3.59 17.51
N HIS A 221 6.04 -3.82 16.20
CA HIS A 221 5.29 -3.05 15.18
C HIS A 221 4.73 -4.00 14.14
N GLY A 222 3.45 -3.85 13.82
CA GLY A 222 2.76 -4.59 12.79
C GLY A 222 2.10 -3.66 11.77
N GLU A 223 2.01 -4.12 10.54
CA GLU A 223 1.12 -3.53 9.51
C GLU A 223 0.09 -4.57 9.09
N GLY A 224 -1.14 -4.13 8.94
CA GLY A 224 -2.27 -5.01 8.67
C GLY A 224 -2.63 -5.08 7.21
N LEU A 225 -2.92 -6.29 6.73
CA LEU A 225 -3.42 -6.56 5.38
C LEU A 225 -4.73 -7.35 5.47
N VAL A 226 -5.60 -7.16 4.50
CA VAL A 226 -6.87 -7.88 4.36
C VAL A 226 -6.95 -8.52 2.98
N HIS A 227 -7.44 -9.75 2.92
CA HIS A 227 -7.74 -10.44 1.68
C HIS A 227 -9.25 -10.74 1.59
N ALA A 228 -9.89 -10.31 0.51
CA ALA A 228 -11.34 -10.46 0.33
C ALA A 228 -11.80 -11.90 -0.01
N GLY A 229 -10.89 -12.86 -0.17
CA GLY A 229 -11.19 -14.22 -0.59
C GLY A 229 -10.39 -15.28 0.17
N ALA A 230 -10.45 -16.52 -0.30
CA ALA A 230 -9.64 -17.61 0.22
C ALA A 230 -8.19 -17.50 -0.27
N LEU A 231 -7.23 -17.64 0.64
CA LEU A 231 -5.83 -17.82 0.30
C LEU A 231 -5.52 -19.29 0.11
N ALA A 232 -4.96 -19.67 -1.05
CA ALA A 232 -4.54 -21.02 -1.30
C ALA A 232 -3.12 -21.25 -0.80
N TRP A 233 -2.93 -22.24 0.06
CA TRP A 233 -1.60 -22.71 0.44
C TRP A 233 -1.21 -23.88 -0.46
N THR A 234 -0.16 -23.69 -1.27
CA THR A 234 0.31 -24.70 -2.24
C THR A 234 1.72 -25.21 -1.95
N ALA A 235 2.37 -24.69 -0.91
CA ALA A 235 3.68 -25.14 -0.44
C ALA A 235 3.55 -26.35 0.52
N PRO A 236 4.65 -27.07 0.85
CA PRO A 236 4.62 -28.10 1.87
C PRO A 236 4.07 -27.57 3.20
N LEU A 237 3.23 -28.37 3.88
CA LEU A 237 2.55 -27.95 5.13
C LEU A 237 3.53 -27.60 6.27
N GLY A 238 4.75 -28.14 6.26
CA GLY A 238 5.80 -27.73 7.18
C GLY A 238 6.14 -26.22 7.14
N GLY A 239 5.96 -25.57 5.99
CA GLY A 239 6.09 -24.11 5.90
C GLY A 239 4.91 -23.35 6.51
N LEU A 240 3.75 -23.99 6.67
CA LEU A 240 2.57 -23.40 7.32
C LEU A 240 2.57 -23.62 8.83
N PHE A 241 2.93 -24.81 9.27
CA PHE A 241 2.87 -25.24 10.68
C PHE A 241 4.23 -25.36 11.35
N GLY A 242 5.35 -25.12 10.63
CA GLY A 242 6.70 -25.12 11.19
C GLY A 242 7.05 -23.81 11.89
N GLU A 243 8.26 -23.75 12.46
CA GLU A 243 8.75 -22.62 13.27
C GLU A 243 8.69 -21.24 12.56
N HIS A 244 8.64 -21.23 11.23
CA HIS A 244 8.57 -20.02 10.40
C HIS A 244 7.20 -19.84 9.69
N GLY A 245 6.18 -20.61 10.11
CA GLY A 245 4.81 -20.50 9.61
C GLY A 245 4.01 -19.37 10.27
N PHE A 246 2.68 -19.46 10.21
CA PHE A 246 1.83 -18.53 10.94
C PHE A 246 2.06 -18.67 12.45
N ALA A 247 2.63 -17.64 13.07
CA ALA A 247 2.60 -17.53 14.52
C ALA A 247 1.16 -17.23 14.96
N GLY A 248 0.58 -18.05 15.81
CA GLY A 248 -0.64 -17.70 16.53
C GLY A 248 -0.36 -16.50 17.42
N GLY A 249 -1.31 -15.56 17.55
CA GLY A 249 -1.22 -14.51 18.55
C GLY A 249 -1.07 -15.13 19.96
N PRO A 250 -0.63 -14.33 20.97
CA PRO A 250 -0.44 -14.84 22.32
C PRO A 250 -1.75 -15.50 22.79
N THR A 251 -1.65 -16.77 23.16
CA THR A 251 -2.72 -17.46 23.88
C THR A 251 -2.88 -16.77 25.21
N ALA A 252 -4.06 -16.22 25.47
CA ALA A 252 -4.42 -15.56 26.71
C ALA A 252 -4.27 -16.51 27.92
#